data_e640e9d477b6c7eb137ff86ed49c0be0
#
_entry.id   e640e9d477b6c7eb137ff86ed49c0be0
#
_cell.length_a   1.000
_cell.length_b   1.000
_cell.length_c   1.000
_cell.angle_alpha   90.00
_cell.angle_beta   90.00
_cell.angle_gamma   90.00
#
_symmetry.space_group_name_H-M   'P 1'
#
loop_
_entity.id
_entity.type
_entity.pdbx_description
1 polymer ?
#
loop_
_entity_poly.entity_id
_entity_poly.type
_entity_poly.pdbx_seq_one_letter_code
_entity_poly.pdbx_strand_id
1 'polypeptide(L)'
;MKNVKEKQFEELVKQYKRTIYSVCYMFSRDKEEINDLFQEILVRLWLGFDQFEQRSSVNTWVYRIALNTAINSDKRAKRRPQTVPLSTDIDPYDPQDSSLEQVRQLYALINQLDVMDRGLVLLWLEGIGYDEIAAIMGITVANVGIKLHRIKEKLVQKSKSVTH
;
A
#
# COMPACT_ATOMS: atom_id res chain seq x y z
N MET A 1 16.40 18.55 23.17
CA MET A 1 16.73 18.97 21.80
C MET A 1 16.77 17.77 20.87
N LYS A 2 16.11 17.88 19.72
CA LYS A 2 16.18 16.84 18.70
C LYS A 2 17.51 16.93 17.96
N ASN A 3 18.15 15.82 17.72
CA ASN A 3 19.38 15.78 16.94
C ASN A 3 19.08 15.92 15.44
N VAL A 4 20.12 16.01 14.62
CA VAL A 4 19.98 16.23 13.19
C VAL A 4 19.23 15.07 12.52
N LYS A 5 19.53 13.84 12.96
CA LYS A 5 18.87 12.63 12.43
C LYS A 5 17.36 12.67 12.69
N GLU A 6 16.97 13.05 13.90
CA GLU A 6 15.54 13.12 14.25
C GLU A 6 14.80 14.14 13.40
N LYS A 7 15.41 15.30 13.17
CA LYS A 7 14.81 16.34 12.32
C LYS A 7 14.68 15.88 10.88
N GLN A 8 15.70 15.25 10.35
CA GLN A 8 15.69 14.74 8.99
C GLN A 8 14.61 13.67 8.82
N PHE A 9 14.48 12.79 9.82
CA PHE A 9 13.45 11.74 9.81
C PHE A 9 12.05 12.34 9.89
N GLU A 10 11.84 13.33 10.74
CA GLU A 10 10.55 14.01 10.84
C GLU A 10 10.13 14.62 9.52
N GLU A 11 11.08 15.23 8.79
CA GLU A 11 10.80 15.82 7.49
C GLU A 11 10.47 14.74 6.47
N LEU A 12 11.17 13.61 6.52
CA LEU A 12 10.89 12.47 5.66
C LEU A 12 9.45 11.99 5.88
N VAL A 13 9.06 11.81 7.15
CA VAL A 13 7.72 11.36 7.50
C VAL A 13 6.66 12.35 7.01
N LYS A 14 6.89 13.65 7.20
CA LYS A 14 5.95 14.66 6.72
C LYS A 14 5.78 14.58 5.20
N GLN A 15 6.87 14.41 4.48
CA GLN A 15 6.85 14.36 3.02
C GLN A 15 6.12 13.12 2.52
N TYR A 16 6.31 11.98 3.16
CA TYR A 16 5.79 10.69 2.69
C TYR A 16 4.59 10.18 3.49
N LYS A 17 4.05 10.99 4.39
CA LYS A 17 2.92 10.59 5.23
C LYS A 17 1.74 10.08 4.42
N ARG A 18 1.37 10.80 3.37
CA ARG A 18 0.25 10.41 2.49
C ARG A 18 0.53 9.08 1.80
N THR A 19 1.76 8.91 1.29
CA THR A 19 2.19 7.67 0.65
C THR A 19 2.08 6.48 1.60
N ILE A 20 2.57 6.66 2.83
CA ILE A 20 2.53 5.61 3.84
C ILE A 20 1.08 5.26 4.20
N TYR A 21 0.22 6.26 4.36
CA TYR A 21 -1.21 6.03 4.63
C TYR A 21 -1.90 5.31 3.48
N SER A 22 -1.54 5.60 2.23
CA SER A 22 -2.10 4.89 1.07
C SER A 22 -1.79 3.40 1.15
N VAL A 23 -0.56 3.04 1.51
CA VAL A 23 -0.18 1.65 1.70
C VAL A 23 -0.99 1.03 2.85
N CYS A 24 -1.05 1.72 3.98
CA CYS A 24 -1.77 1.23 5.15
C CYS A 24 -3.24 0.98 4.84
N TYR A 25 -3.87 1.91 4.14
CA TYR A 25 -5.28 1.81 3.75
C TYR A 25 -5.53 0.59 2.86
N MET A 26 -4.63 0.36 1.90
CA MET A 26 -4.78 -0.73 0.94
C MET A 26 -4.67 -2.12 1.61
N PHE A 27 -3.90 -2.22 2.70
CA PHE A 27 -3.60 -3.50 3.34
C PHE A 27 -4.27 -3.69 4.70
N SER A 28 -5.14 -2.77 5.11
CA SER A 28 -5.79 -2.83 6.42
C SER A 28 -7.30 -2.91 6.28
N ARG A 29 -7.97 -3.42 7.32
CA ARG A 29 -9.41 -3.62 7.34
C ARG A 29 -10.16 -2.56 8.13
N ASP A 30 -9.50 -1.94 9.11
CA ASP A 30 -10.12 -0.95 9.98
C ASP A 30 -9.09 0.08 10.45
N LYS A 31 -9.56 1.07 11.17
CA LYS A 31 -8.71 2.17 11.65
C LYS A 31 -7.60 1.69 12.58
N GLU A 32 -7.89 0.70 13.40
CA GLU A 32 -6.90 0.17 14.34
C GLU A 32 -5.75 -0.49 13.59
N GLU A 33 -6.06 -1.31 12.59
CA GLU A 33 -5.04 -1.93 11.75
C GLU A 33 -4.23 -0.88 10.98
N ILE A 34 -4.89 0.16 10.46
CA ILE A 34 -4.20 1.25 9.77
C ILE A 34 -3.17 1.90 10.70
N ASN A 35 -3.59 2.24 11.91
CA ASN A 35 -2.72 2.90 12.88
C ASN A 35 -1.56 1.99 13.28
N ASP A 36 -1.82 0.73 13.53
CA ASP A 36 -0.79 -0.24 13.89
C ASP A 36 0.22 -0.41 12.76
N LEU A 37 -0.26 -0.54 11.53
CA LEU A 37 0.61 -0.70 10.37
C LEU A 37 1.43 0.57 10.13
N PHE A 38 0.80 1.73 10.27
CA PHE A 38 1.50 3.01 10.14
C PHE A 38 2.66 3.10 11.14
N GLN A 39 2.40 2.77 12.39
CA GLN A 39 3.44 2.78 13.43
C GLN A 39 4.57 1.79 13.12
N GLU A 40 4.20 0.59 12.68
CA GLU A 40 5.19 -0.42 12.33
C GLU A 40 6.08 0.05 11.16
N ILE A 41 5.48 0.66 10.14
CA ILE A 41 6.24 1.20 9.02
C ILE A 41 7.20 2.29 9.50
N LEU A 42 6.73 3.20 10.37
CA LEU A 42 7.60 4.26 10.91
C LEU A 42 8.80 3.67 11.65
N VAL A 43 8.58 2.64 12.46
CA VAL A 43 9.67 1.99 13.18
C VAL A 43 10.68 1.39 12.21
N ARG A 44 10.20 0.73 11.17
CA ARG A 44 11.09 0.13 10.18
C ARG A 44 11.85 1.17 9.37
N LEU A 45 11.21 2.26 9.02
CA LEU A 45 11.91 3.37 8.36
C LEU A 45 12.99 3.96 9.26
N TRP A 46 12.67 4.14 10.54
CA TRP A 46 13.64 4.67 11.51
C TRP A 46 14.86 3.76 11.66
N LEU A 47 14.62 2.44 11.79
CA LEU A 47 15.70 1.47 11.94
C LEU A 47 16.57 1.38 10.69
N GLY A 48 15.99 1.59 9.51
CA GLY A 48 16.72 1.56 8.26
C GLY A 48 17.29 2.90 7.82
N PHE A 49 16.99 3.96 8.53
CA PHE A 49 17.34 5.32 8.09
C PHE A 49 18.83 5.55 7.97
N ASP A 50 19.62 5.05 8.94
CA ASP A 50 21.08 5.18 8.92
C ASP A 50 21.69 4.33 7.81
N GLN A 51 21.04 3.24 7.41
CA GLN A 51 21.53 2.31 6.41
C GLN A 51 21.12 2.68 5.00
N PHE A 52 20.29 3.72 4.86
CA PHE A 52 19.89 4.20 3.55
C PHE A 52 21.08 4.95 2.93
N GLU A 53 21.77 4.30 1.99
CA GLU A 53 22.99 4.82 1.36
C GLU A 53 22.69 5.44 -0.02
N GLN A 54 21.44 5.83 -0.26
CA GLN A 54 20.99 6.45 -1.51
C GLN A 54 21.26 5.56 -2.74
N ARG A 55 21.23 4.25 -2.55
CA ARG A 55 21.36 3.29 -3.66
C ARG A 55 20.10 3.28 -4.55
N SER A 56 19.02 3.82 -4.04
CA SER A 56 17.77 4.00 -4.78
C SER A 56 17.24 5.38 -4.44
N SER A 57 16.20 5.84 -5.15
CA SER A 57 15.53 7.07 -4.77
C SER A 57 14.89 6.91 -3.40
N VAL A 58 14.69 8.02 -2.70
CA VAL A 58 13.99 8.02 -1.41
C VAL A 58 12.59 7.43 -1.59
N ASN A 59 11.93 7.81 -2.66
CA ASN A 59 10.59 7.31 -2.97
C ASN A 59 10.56 5.78 -3.08
N THR A 60 11.50 5.20 -3.83
CA THR A 60 11.62 3.74 -3.96
C THR A 60 11.87 3.09 -2.62
N TRP A 61 12.77 3.66 -1.82
CA TRP A 61 13.11 3.13 -0.51
C TRP A 61 11.91 3.12 0.43
N VAL A 62 11.17 4.23 0.49
CA VAL A 62 9.99 4.34 1.36
C VAL A 62 8.93 3.33 0.95
N TYR A 63 8.62 3.24 -0.36
CA TYR A 63 7.63 2.27 -0.85
C TYR A 63 8.05 0.84 -0.55
N ARG A 64 9.33 0.54 -0.76
CA ARG A 64 9.84 -0.82 -0.53
C ARG A 64 9.64 -1.24 0.93
N ILE A 65 10.02 -0.37 1.87
CA ILE A 65 9.84 -0.66 3.29
C ILE A 65 8.36 -0.74 3.66
N ALA A 66 7.56 0.21 3.21
CA ALA A 66 6.14 0.23 3.52
C ALA A 66 5.42 -1.00 2.98
N LEU A 67 5.65 -1.36 1.72
CA LEU A 67 5.02 -2.52 1.11
C LEU A 67 5.49 -3.84 1.72
N ASN A 68 6.79 -3.99 1.99
CA ASN A 68 7.30 -5.19 2.64
C ASN A 68 6.69 -5.37 4.03
N THR A 69 6.57 -4.28 4.78
CA THR A 69 5.96 -4.30 6.11
C THR A 69 4.49 -4.70 6.01
N ALA A 70 3.75 -4.09 5.07
CA ALA A 70 2.33 -4.37 4.87
C ALA A 70 2.10 -5.82 4.43
N ILE A 71 2.89 -6.32 3.49
CA ILE A 71 2.78 -7.68 2.98
C ILE A 71 3.04 -8.70 4.10
N ASN A 72 4.08 -8.46 4.90
CA ASN A 72 4.40 -9.35 6.02
C ASN A 72 3.32 -9.31 7.09
N SER A 73 2.76 -8.14 7.36
CA SER A 73 1.66 -7.98 8.29
C SER A 73 0.41 -8.73 7.83
N ASP A 74 0.08 -8.64 6.53
CA ASP A 74 -1.06 -9.35 5.93
C ASP A 74 -0.88 -10.87 6.06
N LYS A 75 0.32 -11.37 5.80
CA LYS A 75 0.61 -12.79 5.92
C LYS A 75 0.44 -13.28 7.35
N ARG A 76 0.85 -12.48 8.34
CA ARG A 76 0.65 -12.83 9.75
C ARG A 76 -0.81 -12.83 10.13
N ALA A 77 -1.58 -11.86 9.62
CA ALA A 77 -3.01 -11.76 9.89
C ALA A 77 -3.79 -12.97 9.34
N LYS A 78 -3.37 -13.52 8.21
CA LYS A 78 -4.02 -14.70 7.62
C LYS A 78 -3.85 -15.97 8.45
N ARG A 79 -2.85 -16.00 9.33
CA ARG A 79 -2.64 -17.13 10.24
C ARG A 79 -3.56 -17.09 11.46
N ARG A 80 -4.28 -15.98 11.67
CA ARG A 80 -5.20 -15.81 12.77
C ARG A 80 -6.64 -15.97 12.25
N PRO A 81 -7.54 -16.56 13.03
CA PRO A 81 -8.94 -16.64 12.63
C PRO A 81 -9.49 -15.23 12.42
N GLN A 82 -10.08 -15.02 11.27
CA GLN A 82 -10.68 -13.72 10.95
C GLN A 82 -12.11 -13.72 11.44
N THR A 83 -12.37 -12.94 12.48
CA THR A 83 -13.68 -12.90 13.12
C THR A 83 -14.46 -11.65 12.78
N VAL A 84 -13.88 -10.67 12.11
CA VAL A 84 -14.53 -9.38 11.91
C VAL A 84 -14.67 -9.09 10.41
N PRO A 85 -15.90 -8.82 9.93
CA PRO A 85 -16.09 -8.39 8.56
C PRO A 85 -15.47 -7.01 8.33
N LEU A 86 -15.22 -6.70 7.06
CA LEU A 86 -14.66 -5.41 6.65
C LEU A 86 -15.45 -4.26 7.25
N SER A 87 -14.76 -3.45 8.05
CA SER A 87 -15.37 -2.24 8.59
C SER A 87 -15.55 -1.22 7.47
N THR A 88 -16.76 -0.67 7.37
CA THR A 88 -17.04 0.39 6.41
C THR A 88 -16.66 1.76 6.94
N ASP A 89 -16.07 1.81 8.14
CA ASP A 89 -15.76 3.08 8.80
C ASP A 89 -14.45 3.70 8.34
N ILE A 90 -13.65 2.96 7.56
CA ILE A 90 -12.40 3.48 7.02
C ILE A 90 -12.68 4.14 5.68
N ASP A 91 -12.97 5.41 5.72
CA ASP A 91 -13.22 6.15 4.50
C ASP A 91 -12.50 7.50 4.58
N PRO A 92 -11.38 7.65 3.85
CA PRO A 92 -10.68 8.93 3.82
C PRO A 92 -11.38 9.98 2.97
N TYR A 93 -12.51 9.64 2.35
CA TYR A 93 -13.25 10.51 1.45
C TYR A 93 -14.54 10.98 2.10
N ASP A 94 -15.07 12.09 1.60
CA ASP A 94 -16.35 12.65 2.05
C ASP A 94 -17.48 11.67 1.73
N PRO A 95 -18.27 11.23 2.73
CA PRO A 95 -19.34 10.27 2.49
C PRO A 95 -20.49 10.82 1.60
N GLN A 96 -20.48 12.12 1.29
CA GLN A 96 -21.51 12.70 0.44
C GLN A 96 -21.15 12.73 -1.04
N ASP A 97 -19.92 12.29 -1.39
CA ASP A 97 -19.48 12.26 -2.77
C ASP A 97 -20.02 11.00 -3.47
N SER A 98 -20.77 11.20 -4.57
CA SER A 98 -21.35 10.08 -5.32
C SER A 98 -20.30 9.19 -5.99
N SER A 99 -19.09 9.69 -6.24
CA SER A 99 -18.01 8.89 -6.78
C SER A 99 -17.46 7.91 -5.75
N LEU A 100 -17.82 8.08 -4.49
CA LEU A 100 -17.33 7.29 -3.38
C LEU A 100 -17.75 5.83 -3.50
N GLU A 101 -18.96 5.57 -3.99
CA GLU A 101 -19.43 4.21 -4.16
C GLU A 101 -18.58 3.44 -5.16
N GLN A 102 -18.21 4.09 -6.27
CA GLN A 102 -17.32 3.49 -7.26
C GLN A 102 -15.92 3.22 -6.68
N VAL A 103 -15.41 4.17 -5.89
CA VAL A 103 -14.12 4.00 -5.21
C VAL A 103 -14.16 2.82 -4.23
N ARG A 104 -15.24 2.73 -3.45
CA ARG A 104 -15.42 1.61 -2.51
C ARG A 104 -15.48 0.27 -3.23
N GLN A 105 -16.19 0.21 -4.35
CA GLN A 105 -16.27 -1.00 -5.15
C GLN A 105 -14.90 -1.40 -5.70
N LEU A 106 -14.14 -0.42 -6.16
CA LEU A 106 -12.79 -0.68 -6.65
C LEU A 106 -11.89 -1.23 -5.54
N TYR A 107 -11.89 -0.59 -4.37
CA TYR A 107 -11.09 -1.08 -3.23
C TYR A 107 -11.53 -2.46 -2.78
N ALA A 108 -12.83 -2.74 -2.79
CA ALA A 108 -13.33 -4.05 -2.45
C ALA A 108 -12.81 -5.13 -3.41
N LEU A 109 -12.78 -4.82 -4.71
CA LEU A 109 -12.23 -5.71 -5.71
C LEU A 109 -10.73 -5.91 -5.54
N ILE A 110 -10.01 -4.84 -5.27
CA ILE A 110 -8.56 -4.90 -5.04
C ILE A 110 -8.23 -5.75 -3.80
N ASN A 111 -9.05 -5.65 -2.76
CA ASN A 111 -8.87 -6.44 -1.54
C ASN A 111 -9.04 -7.94 -1.75
N GLN A 112 -9.69 -8.34 -2.83
CA GLN A 112 -9.80 -9.77 -3.19
C GLN A 112 -8.55 -10.29 -3.89
N LEU A 113 -7.67 -9.42 -4.31
CA LEU A 113 -6.43 -9.80 -4.97
C LEU A 113 -5.44 -10.37 -3.95
N ASP A 114 -4.54 -11.22 -4.45
CA ASP A 114 -3.37 -11.64 -3.72
C ASP A 114 -2.58 -10.42 -3.25
N VAL A 115 -1.91 -10.55 -2.13
CA VAL A 115 -1.20 -9.44 -1.48
C VAL A 115 -0.14 -8.81 -2.38
N MET A 116 0.58 -9.62 -3.17
CA MET A 116 1.58 -9.08 -4.10
C MET A 116 0.93 -8.30 -5.23
N ASP A 117 -0.16 -8.83 -5.78
CA ASP A 117 -0.91 -8.15 -6.83
C ASP A 117 -1.51 -6.83 -6.33
N ARG A 118 -1.94 -6.82 -5.08
CA ARG A 118 -2.47 -5.61 -4.44
C ARG A 118 -1.41 -4.51 -4.39
N GLY A 119 -0.18 -4.88 -4.03
CA GLY A 119 0.95 -3.93 -4.03
C GLY A 119 1.24 -3.37 -5.41
N LEU A 120 1.21 -4.22 -6.44
CA LEU A 120 1.42 -3.79 -7.82
C LEU A 120 0.37 -2.79 -8.27
N VAL A 121 -0.90 -3.08 -7.98
CA VAL A 121 -2.02 -2.20 -8.36
C VAL A 121 -1.90 -0.86 -7.65
N LEU A 122 -1.53 -0.88 -6.37
CA LEU A 122 -1.34 0.37 -5.63
C LEU A 122 -0.32 1.27 -6.32
N LEU A 123 0.84 0.72 -6.67
CA LEU A 123 1.89 1.49 -7.33
C LEU A 123 1.44 2.03 -8.68
N TRP A 124 0.73 1.20 -9.44
CA TRP A 124 0.18 1.62 -10.72
C TRP A 124 -0.83 2.76 -10.56
N LEU A 125 -1.73 2.66 -9.58
CA LEU A 125 -2.73 3.69 -9.32
C LEU A 125 -2.10 5.00 -8.83
N GLU A 126 -0.94 4.91 -8.16
CA GLU A 126 -0.20 6.08 -7.70
C GLU A 126 0.59 6.75 -8.83
N GLY A 127 0.52 6.20 -10.04
CA GLY A 127 1.19 6.76 -11.20
C GLY A 127 2.67 6.44 -11.28
N ILE A 128 3.12 5.43 -10.55
CA ILE A 128 4.53 5.01 -10.57
C ILE A 128 4.82 4.30 -11.90
N GLY A 129 5.93 4.68 -12.55
CA GLY A 129 6.34 4.05 -13.80
C GLY A 129 6.80 2.61 -13.62
N TYR A 130 6.77 1.85 -14.72
CA TYR A 130 7.08 0.42 -14.68
C TYR A 130 8.50 0.13 -14.19
N ASP A 131 9.48 0.98 -14.58
CA ASP A 131 10.86 0.81 -14.11
C ASP A 131 10.96 0.92 -12.59
N GLU A 132 10.28 1.90 -12.03
CA GLU A 132 10.29 2.11 -10.58
C GLU A 132 9.49 1.03 -9.85
N ILE A 133 8.35 0.61 -10.42
CA ILE A 133 7.58 -0.51 -9.86
C ILE A 133 8.45 -1.77 -9.80
N ALA A 134 9.18 -2.04 -10.87
CA ALA A 134 10.09 -3.19 -10.93
C ALA A 134 11.13 -3.11 -9.81
N ALA A 135 11.71 -1.92 -9.60
CA ALA A 135 12.70 -1.71 -8.54
C ALA A 135 12.08 -1.89 -7.15
N ILE A 136 10.87 -1.36 -6.94
CA ILE A 136 10.18 -1.45 -5.65
C ILE A 136 9.81 -2.90 -5.33
N MET A 137 9.26 -3.62 -6.31
CA MET A 137 8.73 -4.97 -6.11
C MET A 137 9.79 -6.06 -6.26
N GLY A 138 10.97 -5.71 -6.78
CA GLY A 138 12.04 -6.69 -6.98
C GLY A 138 11.77 -7.66 -8.12
N ILE A 139 11.10 -7.22 -9.18
CA ILE A 139 10.80 -8.03 -10.37
C ILE A 139 11.28 -7.29 -11.61
N THR A 140 11.26 -7.97 -12.76
CA THR A 140 11.66 -7.34 -14.03
C THR A 140 10.55 -6.43 -14.56
N VAL A 141 10.94 -5.46 -15.40
CA VAL A 141 9.98 -4.55 -16.05
C VAL A 141 8.98 -5.35 -16.90
N ALA A 142 9.45 -6.39 -17.60
CA ALA A 142 8.58 -7.23 -18.39
C ALA A 142 7.53 -7.91 -17.52
N ASN A 143 7.93 -8.41 -16.35
CA ASN A 143 6.99 -9.06 -15.42
C ASN A 143 5.97 -8.07 -14.86
N VAL A 144 6.37 -6.80 -14.63
CA VAL A 144 5.42 -5.76 -14.21
C VAL A 144 4.27 -5.66 -15.22
N GLY A 145 4.62 -5.54 -16.50
CA GLY A 145 3.63 -5.43 -17.58
C GLY A 145 2.70 -6.64 -17.65
N ILE A 146 3.28 -7.85 -17.62
CA ILE A 146 2.51 -9.09 -17.69
C ILE A 146 1.56 -9.21 -16.51
N LYS A 147 2.06 -8.97 -15.30
CA LYS A 147 1.25 -9.09 -14.07
C LYS A 147 0.15 -8.05 -14.03
N LEU A 148 0.43 -6.80 -14.39
CA LEU A 148 -0.58 -5.76 -14.42
C LEU A 148 -1.68 -6.06 -15.42
N HIS A 149 -1.32 -6.59 -16.58
CA HIS A 149 -2.31 -6.99 -17.59
C HIS A 149 -3.26 -8.05 -17.04
N ARG A 150 -2.71 -9.08 -16.40
CA ARG A 150 -3.52 -10.14 -15.76
C ARG A 150 -4.41 -9.60 -14.65
N ILE A 151 -3.90 -8.69 -13.85
CA ILE A 151 -4.66 -8.09 -12.75
C ILE A 151 -5.82 -7.28 -13.31
N LYS A 152 -5.58 -6.47 -14.34
CA LYS A 152 -6.64 -5.67 -14.98
C LYS A 152 -7.74 -6.55 -15.53
N GLU A 153 -7.37 -7.67 -16.15
CA GLU A 153 -8.37 -8.63 -16.64
C GLU A 153 -9.22 -9.21 -15.51
N LYS A 154 -8.58 -9.60 -14.40
CA LYS A 154 -9.28 -10.11 -13.22
C LYS A 154 -10.25 -9.08 -12.67
N LEU A 155 -9.82 -7.82 -12.57
CA LEU A 155 -10.66 -6.75 -12.04
C LEU A 155 -11.86 -6.49 -12.95
N VAL A 156 -11.67 -6.51 -14.26
CA VAL A 156 -12.76 -6.34 -15.22
C VAL A 156 -13.79 -7.47 -15.09
N GLN A 157 -13.34 -8.71 -14.98
CA GLN A 157 -14.24 -9.85 -14.83
C GLN A 157 -15.02 -9.80 -13.52
N LYS A 158 -14.36 -9.45 -12.43
CA LYS A 158 -15.02 -9.31 -11.11
C LYS A 158 -16.01 -8.16 -11.11
N SER A 159 -15.67 -7.06 -11.79
CA SER A 159 -16.58 -5.91 -11.92
C SER A 159 -17.85 -6.30 -12.66
N LYS A 160 -17.74 -7.11 -13.72
CA LYS A 160 -18.90 -7.58 -14.48
C LYS A 160 -19.81 -8.46 -13.64
N SER A 161 -19.24 -9.30 -12.78
CA SER A 161 -20.03 -10.17 -11.91
C SER A 161 -20.74 -9.41 -10.80
N VAL A 162 -20.19 -8.26 -10.38
CA VAL A 162 -20.79 -7.42 -9.34
C VAL A 162 -21.95 -6.59 -9.90
N THR A 163 -21.91 -6.22 -11.19
CA THR A 163 -22.97 -5.40 -11.81
C THR A 163 -24.19 -6.20 -12.24
N HIS A 164 -24.20 -7.48 -12.02
CA HIS A 164 -25.35 -8.33 -12.24
C HIS A 164 -25.93 -8.73 -10.90
#